data_2ba7cdd57c9cbc1e778fe69c0cefed3d
#
_entry.id   2ba7cdd57c9cbc1e778fe69c0cefed3d
#
_cell.length_a   1.000
_cell.length_b   1.000
_cell.length_c   1.000
_cell.angle_alpha   90.00
_cell.angle_beta   90.00
_cell.angle_gamma   90.00
#
_symmetry.space_group_name_H-M   'P 1'
#
loop_
_entity.id
_entity.type
_entity.pdbx_description
1 polymer ?
#
loop_
_entity_poly.entity_id
_entity_poly.type
_entity_poly.pdbx_seq_one_letter_code
_entity_poly.pdbx_strand_id
1 'polypeptide(L)'
;MRRRFGALAALALLAGALNGASVAAGPTTGGLASDNVEHVRHIPIAQNGVGGRLIGKYFYMNDQNKIMIFDVTNPEDPQLTGTVPMPQEWQFSREDIDGNGEILVVPNTASGVNDGTPPSGGGATSVANAVYIIDVEDKTNPKIVSKINGPAQHTYSCVLDCRWAWGSEGSIIDLRDPANPKLMEERWGEGLPASSGHDVEEVAPGLVVTATQPIMYLDARKDPLHPKLLAQGGNDDRRYIHGARWPHGGKDKFLLMAGETTFNLQCRETSGAFMTWDATKWRKTKTFTMIDEYRVENGTWTDGRPAAQRNCTSHWHEEHPDFRNGGLVAVAFYDHGTRFLEVSKTGKISEAGWFMPYAGQTSAVYWITDEIVYAVDYNRGLDILRFNADA
;
A
#
# COMPACT_ATOMS: atom_id res chain seq x y z
N MET A 1 -8.36 92.55 17.45
CA MET A 1 -7.66 92.26 18.72
C MET A 1 -7.71 90.77 18.98
N ARG A 2 -6.60 90.20 19.45
CA ARG A 2 -6.38 88.78 19.85
C ARG A 2 -6.20 87.80 18.65
N ARG A 3 -4.93 87.65 18.34
CA ARG A 3 -4.33 86.53 17.58
C ARG A 3 -4.47 85.26 18.43
N ARG A 4 -4.90 84.15 17.80
CA ARG A 4 -4.75 82.83 18.34
C ARG A 4 -3.86 82.03 17.39
N PHE A 5 -2.75 81.59 17.94
CA PHE A 5 -1.81 80.67 17.31
C PHE A 5 -2.43 79.29 17.29
N GLY A 6 -2.52 78.70 16.12
CA GLY A 6 -2.87 77.29 15.96
C GLY A 6 -1.58 76.47 15.88
N ALA A 7 -1.41 75.59 16.80
CA ALA A 7 -0.29 74.63 16.80
C ALA A 7 -0.62 73.51 15.80
N LEU A 8 0.26 73.33 14.82
CA LEU A 8 0.27 72.14 13.99
C LEU A 8 0.87 70.99 14.82
N ALA A 9 0.03 70.01 15.12
CA ALA A 9 0.48 68.73 15.62
C ALA A 9 0.92 67.87 14.43
N ALA A 10 2.21 67.56 14.33
CA ALA A 10 2.71 66.58 13.42
C ALA A 10 2.38 65.18 13.93
N LEU A 11 1.55 64.48 13.19
CA LEU A 11 1.26 63.08 13.44
C LEU A 11 2.40 62.25 12.83
N ALA A 12 3.32 61.80 13.67
CA ALA A 12 4.29 60.79 13.29
C ALA A 12 3.56 59.44 13.14
N LEU A 13 3.40 58.98 11.90
CA LEU A 13 3.01 57.59 11.64
C LEU A 13 4.18 56.68 12.02
N LEU A 14 4.11 56.02 13.14
CA LEU A 14 4.88 54.83 13.43
C LEU A 14 4.35 53.71 12.50
N ALA A 15 5.10 53.46 11.44
CA ALA A 15 5.00 52.19 10.71
C ALA A 15 5.54 51.09 11.62
N GLY A 16 4.66 50.49 12.41
CA GLY A 16 4.94 49.25 13.10
C GLY A 16 5.20 48.17 12.06
N ALA A 17 6.47 47.76 11.87
CA ALA A 17 6.82 46.55 11.21
C ALA A 17 6.16 45.40 12.00
N LEU A 18 5.03 44.93 11.52
CA LEU A 18 4.52 43.61 11.88
C LEU A 18 5.57 42.60 11.38
N ASN A 19 6.54 42.32 12.21
CA ASN A 19 7.28 41.07 12.12
C ASN A 19 6.22 39.98 12.26
N GLY A 20 5.68 39.52 11.14
CA GLY A 20 4.97 38.27 11.09
C GLY A 20 5.94 37.21 11.59
N ALA A 21 5.78 36.82 12.83
CA ALA A 21 6.36 35.58 13.28
C ALA A 21 5.89 34.54 12.27
N SER A 22 6.80 34.11 11.41
CA SER A 22 6.59 32.87 10.68
C SER A 22 6.33 31.84 11.78
N VAL A 23 5.09 31.42 11.88
CA VAL A 23 4.78 30.18 12.58
C VAL A 23 5.64 29.18 11.84
N ALA A 24 6.73 28.77 12.45
CA ALA A 24 7.49 27.65 11.97
C ALA A 24 6.44 26.54 11.82
N ALA A 25 6.16 26.16 10.60
CA ALA A 25 5.37 24.97 10.37
C ALA A 25 6.07 23.89 11.18
N GLY A 26 5.39 23.38 12.20
CA GLY A 26 5.90 22.27 12.99
C GLY A 26 6.33 21.17 12.02
N PRO A 27 7.27 20.31 12.37
CA PRO A 27 7.90 19.39 11.45
C PRO A 27 6.84 18.47 10.83
N THR A 28 6.32 18.87 9.66
CA THR A 28 5.47 18.02 8.82
C THR A 28 6.30 16.90 8.18
N THR A 29 7.61 16.93 8.35
CA THR A 29 8.58 16.06 7.68
C THR A 29 9.31 15.13 8.65
N GLY A 30 8.84 14.89 9.84
CA GLY A 30 9.46 14.01 10.81
C GLY A 30 8.47 12.99 11.37
N GLY A 31 8.92 12.28 12.36
CA GLY A 31 8.15 11.29 13.10
C GLY A 31 8.87 10.90 14.39
N LEU A 32 8.31 9.97 15.10
CA LEU A 32 8.95 9.27 16.21
C LEU A 32 9.49 7.93 15.69
N ALA A 33 10.61 7.49 16.18
CA ALA A 33 11.24 6.24 15.79
C ALA A 33 11.84 5.53 16.99
N SER A 34 11.98 4.22 16.90
CA SER A 34 12.88 3.46 17.77
C SER A 34 14.34 3.79 17.46
N ASP A 35 15.25 3.54 18.41
CA ASP A 35 16.66 3.95 18.31
C ASP A 35 17.36 3.33 17.07
N ASN A 36 16.88 2.22 16.57
CA ASN A 36 17.41 1.49 15.43
C ASN A 36 16.74 1.83 14.07
N VAL A 37 15.86 2.83 14.05
CA VAL A 37 15.21 3.28 12.81
C VAL A 37 15.52 4.75 12.56
N GLU A 38 16.14 5.05 11.42
CA GLU A 38 16.46 6.40 10.97
C GLU A 38 15.45 6.87 9.92
N HIS A 39 14.88 8.05 10.08
CA HIS A 39 14.15 8.74 9.03
C HIS A 39 15.14 9.49 8.13
N VAL A 40 15.49 8.87 7.00
CA VAL A 40 16.52 9.38 6.07
C VAL A 40 16.02 10.59 5.31
N ARG A 41 14.81 10.49 4.74
CA ARG A 41 14.26 11.54 3.87
C ARG A 41 12.75 11.46 3.76
N HIS A 42 12.14 12.60 3.46
CA HIS A 42 10.74 12.73 3.06
C HIS A 42 10.65 13.30 1.64
N ILE A 43 9.80 12.69 0.79
CA ILE A 43 9.56 13.08 -0.61
C ILE A 43 8.14 13.64 -0.73
N PRO A 44 7.94 14.96 -0.61
CA PRO A 44 6.60 15.55 -0.57
C PRO A 44 5.87 15.58 -1.93
N ILE A 45 6.59 15.43 -3.05
CA ILE A 45 5.97 15.39 -4.39
C ILE A 45 5.11 14.15 -4.60
N ALA A 46 5.27 13.15 -3.74
CA ALA A 46 4.53 11.91 -3.72
C ALA A 46 3.34 11.96 -2.75
N GLN A 47 2.89 13.14 -2.34
CA GLN A 47 1.77 13.33 -1.41
C GLN A 47 0.51 12.60 -1.89
N ASN A 48 -0.28 12.07 -0.95
CA ASN A 48 -1.41 11.20 -1.19
C ASN A 48 -1.03 9.86 -1.86
N GLY A 49 0.12 9.32 -1.49
CA GLY A 49 0.56 8.02 -1.94
C GLY A 49 -0.35 6.90 -1.44
N VAL A 50 -0.65 5.95 -2.30
CA VAL A 50 -1.54 4.82 -1.99
C VAL A 50 -0.78 3.52 -1.91
N GLY A 51 -0.05 3.18 -2.97
CA GLY A 51 0.76 1.98 -3.05
C GLY A 51 1.87 2.11 -4.09
N GLY A 52 2.62 1.06 -4.28
CA GLY A 52 3.72 1.03 -5.24
C GLY A 52 4.20 -0.37 -5.59
N ARG A 53 5.19 -0.43 -6.45
CA ARG A 53 5.87 -1.67 -6.84
C ARG A 53 7.33 -1.40 -7.17
N LEU A 54 8.22 -2.21 -6.60
CA LEU A 54 9.63 -2.21 -6.99
C LEU A 54 9.86 -3.24 -8.10
N ILE A 55 10.36 -2.79 -9.25
CA ILE A 55 10.72 -3.68 -10.37
C ILE A 55 12.13 -3.30 -10.85
N GLY A 56 13.08 -4.17 -10.60
CA GLY A 56 14.47 -3.89 -10.86
C GLY A 56 14.97 -2.69 -10.05
N LYS A 57 15.45 -1.66 -10.74
CA LYS A 57 15.92 -0.41 -10.10
C LYS A 57 14.89 0.73 -10.15
N TYR A 58 13.65 0.43 -10.47
CA TYR A 58 12.59 1.44 -10.55
C TYR A 58 11.50 1.16 -9.53
N PHE A 59 11.15 2.18 -8.76
CA PHE A 59 10.01 2.17 -7.89
C PHE A 59 8.86 2.92 -8.53
N TYR A 60 7.78 2.22 -8.78
CA TYR A 60 6.54 2.78 -9.31
C TYR A 60 5.62 3.09 -8.14
N MET A 61 5.06 4.28 -8.12
CA MET A 61 4.19 4.73 -7.05
C MET A 61 2.99 5.47 -7.62
N ASN A 62 1.82 5.21 -7.08
CA ASN A 62 0.64 5.98 -7.40
C ASN A 62 0.32 7.00 -6.31
N ASP A 63 -0.21 8.12 -6.73
CA ASP A 63 -0.96 9.05 -5.89
C ASP A 63 -2.38 9.24 -6.45
N GLN A 64 -3.12 10.20 -5.92
CA GLN A 64 -4.50 10.44 -6.36
C GLN A 64 -4.64 10.94 -7.81
N ASN A 65 -3.55 11.38 -8.46
CA ASN A 65 -3.64 12.07 -9.74
C ASN A 65 -2.68 11.53 -10.80
N LYS A 66 -1.71 10.73 -10.42
CA LYS A 66 -0.64 10.29 -11.31
C LYS A 66 0.03 9.00 -10.84
N ILE A 67 0.72 8.36 -11.77
CA ILE A 67 1.73 7.34 -11.48
C ILE A 67 3.10 8.03 -11.61
N MET A 68 3.98 7.77 -10.67
CA MET A 68 5.36 8.26 -10.64
C MET A 68 6.32 7.08 -10.76
N ILE A 69 7.41 7.30 -11.49
CA ILE A 69 8.49 6.31 -11.67
C ILE A 69 9.77 6.92 -11.12
N PHE A 70 10.31 6.32 -10.08
CA PHE A 70 11.56 6.73 -9.47
C PHE A 70 12.69 5.76 -9.83
N ASP A 71 13.81 6.26 -10.31
CA ASP A 71 15.07 5.50 -10.33
C ASP A 71 15.64 5.48 -8.91
N VAL A 72 15.74 4.29 -8.34
CA VAL A 72 16.21 4.04 -6.97
C VAL A 72 17.62 3.46 -6.92
N THR A 73 18.42 3.71 -7.96
CA THR A 73 19.84 3.34 -7.97
C THR A 73 20.59 3.92 -6.75
N ASN A 74 20.22 5.14 -6.33
CA ASN A 74 20.52 5.65 -5.00
C ASN A 74 19.24 5.62 -4.16
N PRO A 75 19.05 4.64 -3.28
CA PRO A 75 17.79 4.47 -2.56
C PRO A 75 17.51 5.57 -1.54
N GLU A 76 18.51 6.32 -1.09
CA GLU A 76 18.33 7.47 -0.18
C GLU A 76 17.96 8.77 -0.92
N ASP A 77 18.20 8.83 -2.24
CA ASP A 77 17.91 9.98 -3.09
C ASP A 77 17.31 9.55 -4.43
N PRO A 78 16.08 8.96 -4.41
CA PRO A 78 15.42 8.49 -5.62
C PRO A 78 15.16 9.64 -6.60
N GLN A 79 15.41 9.40 -7.89
CA GLN A 79 15.23 10.38 -8.93
C GLN A 79 13.94 10.15 -9.68
N LEU A 80 13.04 11.15 -9.68
CA LEU A 80 11.81 11.08 -10.48
C LEU A 80 12.20 11.04 -11.96
N THR A 81 11.94 9.89 -12.59
CA THR A 81 12.31 9.63 -13.99
C THR A 81 11.16 9.88 -14.95
N GLY A 82 9.94 9.50 -14.54
CA GLY A 82 8.75 9.65 -15.37
C GLY A 82 7.48 9.83 -14.55
N THR A 83 6.46 10.35 -15.23
CA THR A 83 5.14 10.57 -14.62
C THR A 83 4.04 10.36 -15.66
N VAL A 84 2.99 9.64 -15.29
CA VAL A 84 1.76 9.54 -16.07
C VAL A 84 0.65 10.25 -15.32
N PRO A 85 0.17 11.41 -15.81
CA PRO A 85 -1.05 11.99 -15.27
C PRO A 85 -2.23 11.06 -15.56
N MET A 86 -3.01 10.77 -14.53
CA MET A 86 -4.20 9.94 -14.68
C MET A 86 -5.42 10.81 -15.02
N PRO A 87 -6.40 10.27 -15.77
CA PRO A 87 -7.61 10.99 -16.11
C PRO A 87 -8.36 11.52 -14.90
N GLN A 88 -9.16 12.58 -15.06
CA GLN A 88 -9.95 13.20 -13.97
C GLN A 88 -10.99 12.26 -13.35
N GLU A 89 -11.47 11.29 -14.11
CA GLU A 89 -12.32 10.21 -13.61
C GLU A 89 -11.58 9.23 -12.70
N TRP A 90 -10.25 9.35 -12.60
CA TRP A 90 -9.45 8.61 -11.66
C TRP A 90 -9.78 9.10 -10.24
N GLN A 91 -10.45 8.29 -9.49
CA GLN A 91 -10.79 8.56 -8.11
C GLN A 91 -10.34 7.42 -7.21
N PHE A 92 -10.48 7.61 -5.96
CA PHE A 92 -10.10 6.84 -4.81
C PHE A 92 -9.84 5.33 -5.02
N SER A 93 -8.83 4.84 -4.31
CA SER A 93 -8.47 3.43 -4.08
C SER A 93 -7.82 2.70 -5.26
N ARG A 94 -6.50 2.67 -5.25
CA ARG A 94 -5.61 2.10 -6.26
C ARG A 94 -4.42 1.47 -5.57
N GLU A 95 -4.70 0.61 -4.61
CA GLU A 95 -3.69 0.24 -3.63
C GLU A 95 -2.61 -0.63 -4.20
N ASP A 96 -2.99 -1.58 -5.04
CA ASP A 96 -2.04 -2.48 -5.67
C ASP A 96 -1.91 -2.15 -7.16
N ILE A 97 -0.77 -1.59 -7.52
CA ILE A 97 -0.31 -1.51 -8.89
C ILE A 97 0.69 -2.63 -9.10
N ASP A 98 0.51 -3.40 -10.17
CA ASP A 98 1.45 -4.46 -10.51
C ASP A 98 1.98 -4.32 -11.93
N GLY A 99 3.05 -5.03 -12.27
CA GLY A 99 3.68 -4.95 -13.57
C GLY A 99 4.90 -5.82 -13.71
N ASN A 100 5.45 -5.87 -14.93
CA ASN A 100 6.64 -6.66 -15.25
C ASN A 100 7.84 -5.81 -15.71
N GLY A 101 7.69 -4.47 -15.69
CA GLY A 101 8.70 -3.54 -16.16
C GLY A 101 8.53 -3.11 -17.63
N GLU A 102 7.67 -3.77 -18.40
CA GLU A 102 7.21 -3.33 -19.73
C GLU A 102 5.86 -2.63 -19.61
N ILE A 103 4.96 -3.20 -18.82
CA ILE A 103 3.64 -2.63 -18.54
C ILE A 103 3.38 -2.54 -17.04
N LEU A 104 2.47 -1.63 -16.67
CA LEU A 104 1.79 -1.61 -15.37
C LEU A 104 0.30 -1.87 -15.59
N VAL A 105 -0.28 -2.60 -14.65
CA VAL A 105 -1.71 -2.81 -14.49
C VAL A 105 -2.17 -1.97 -13.32
N VAL A 106 -3.05 -1.01 -13.56
CA VAL A 106 -3.40 0.00 -12.56
C VAL A 106 -4.92 0.05 -12.41
N PRO A 107 -5.45 -0.46 -11.30
CA PRO A 107 -6.89 -0.43 -11.04
C PRO A 107 -7.36 0.98 -10.68
N ASN A 108 -8.63 1.25 -10.92
CA ASN A 108 -9.32 2.45 -10.48
C ASN A 108 -10.73 2.08 -10.03
N THR A 109 -11.01 2.26 -8.75
CA THR A 109 -12.36 2.08 -8.21
C THR A 109 -13.07 3.42 -8.12
N ALA A 110 -14.29 3.50 -8.59
CA ALA A 110 -15.12 4.67 -8.38
C ALA A 110 -15.40 4.85 -6.87
N SER A 111 -15.16 6.04 -6.35
CA SER A 111 -15.37 6.36 -4.93
C SER A 111 -16.80 6.11 -4.47
N GLY A 112 -16.96 5.60 -3.27
CA GLY A 112 -18.23 5.50 -2.56
C GLY A 112 -18.96 4.16 -2.67
N VAL A 113 -18.31 3.11 -3.15
CA VAL A 113 -18.99 1.81 -3.32
C VAL A 113 -18.74 0.85 -2.14
N ASN A 114 -17.72 1.05 -1.33
CA ASN A 114 -17.35 0.10 -0.27
C ASN A 114 -18.08 0.32 1.08
N ASP A 115 -18.71 1.46 1.31
CA ASP A 115 -19.41 1.75 2.58
C ASP A 115 -20.92 1.90 2.47
N GLY A 116 -21.49 1.73 1.26
CA GLY A 116 -22.91 1.88 1.04
C GLY A 116 -23.41 3.33 1.16
N THR A 117 -22.54 4.30 1.34
CA THR A 117 -22.91 5.71 1.35
C THR A 117 -22.73 6.29 -0.06
N PRO A 118 -23.79 6.92 -0.61
CA PRO A 118 -23.62 7.69 -1.84
C PRO A 118 -22.65 8.84 -1.57
N PRO A 119 -21.83 9.24 -2.56
CA PRO A 119 -20.91 10.37 -2.40
C PRO A 119 -21.70 11.59 -1.93
N SER A 120 -21.34 12.13 -0.78
CA SER A 120 -21.94 13.34 -0.23
C SER A 120 -21.45 14.55 -1.04
N GLY A 121 -22.15 14.84 -2.14
CA GLY A 121 -21.85 15.97 -3.01
C GLY A 121 -22.47 15.75 -4.38
N GLY A 122 -23.65 16.29 -4.59
CA GLY A 122 -24.44 16.12 -5.80
C GLY A 122 -23.70 16.47 -7.09
N GLY A 123 -23.37 15.48 -7.82
CA GLY A 123 -22.83 15.52 -9.16
C GLY A 123 -22.55 14.09 -9.56
N ALA A 124 -23.58 13.41 -10.09
CA ALA A 124 -23.44 12.07 -10.66
C ALA A 124 -22.60 12.15 -11.95
N THR A 125 -21.31 12.26 -11.81
CA THR A 125 -20.40 11.70 -12.81
C THR A 125 -20.24 10.24 -12.42
N SER A 126 -20.90 9.35 -13.14
CA SER A 126 -20.70 7.92 -13.03
C SER A 126 -19.30 7.61 -13.52
N VAL A 127 -18.32 7.75 -12.62
CA VAL A 127 -16.96 7.31 -12.90
C VAL A 127 -17.03 5.80 -12.88
N ALA A 128 -16.91 5.19 -14.06
CA ALA A 128 -16.93 3.76 -14.18
C ALA A 128 -15.64 3.20 -13.58
N ASN A 129 -15.75 2.13 -12.83
CA ASN A 129 -14.60 1.30 -12.49
C ASN A 129 -13.81 0.95 -13.76
N ALA A 130 -12.50 0.96 -13.65
CA ALA A 130 -11.64 0.69 -14.80
C ALA A 130 -10.30 0.13 -14.38
N VAL A 131 -9.64 -0.55 -15.32
CA VAL A 131 -8.24 -0.94 -15.22
C VAL A 131 -7.49 -0.27 -16.35
N TYR A 132 -6.42 0.44 -16.04
CA TYR A 132 -5.54 1.08 -17.00
C TYR A 132 -4.30 0.23 -17.23
N ILE A 133 -3.91 0.09 -18.49
CA ILE A 133 -2.65 -0.54 -18.88
C ILE A 133 -1.71 0.57 -19.33
N ILE A 134 -0.56 0.65 -18.71
CA ILE A 134 0.42 1.70 -18.94
C ILE A 134 1.69 1.05 -19.49
N ASP A 135 2.13 1.47 -20.67
CA ASP A 135 3.44 1.15 -21.21
C ASP A 135 4.49 1.95 -20.42
N VAL A 136 5.43 1.23 -19.85
CA VAL A 136 6.55 1.77 -19.07
C VAL A 136 7.91 1.28 -19.58
N GLU A 137 8.02 0.78 -20.81
CA GLU A 137 9.32 0.39 -21.37
C GLU A 137 10.27 1.59 -21.37
N ASP A 138 9.82 2.74 -21.88
CA ASP A 138 10.51 4.03 -21.72
C ASP A 138 10.07 4.68 -20.41
N LYS A 139 10.90 4.54 -19.37
CA LYS A 139 10.65 5.07 -18.02
C LYS A 139 10.54 6.59 -17.99
N THR A 140 11.08 7.29 -19.02
CA THR A 140 11.03 8.76 -19.11
C THR A 140 9.79 9.27 -19.80
N ASN A 141 9.07 8.41 -20.53
CA ASN A 141 7.89 8.76 -21.30
C ASN A 141 6.80 7.67 -21.23
N PRO A 142 6.36 7.29 -20.02
CA PRO A 142 5.33 6.28 -19.84
C PRO A 142 4.00 6.74 -20.42
N LYS A 143 3.15 5.80 -20.89
CA LYS A 143 1.90 6.10 -21.60
C LYS A 143 0.78 5.14 -21.22
N ILE A 144 -0.42 5.67 -21.05
CA ILE A 144 -1.62 4.83 -21.02
C ILE A 144 -1.84 4.29 -22.43
N VAL A 145 -1.76 2.96 -22.61
CA VAL A 145 -1.96 2.31 -23.92
C VAL A 145 -3.35 1.75 -24.08
N SER A 146 -4.02 1.41 -22.98
CA SER A 146 -5.40 0.93 -23.03
C SER A 146 -6.12 1.11 -21.69
N LYS A 147 -7.45 0.96 -21.72
CA LYS A 147 -8.35 1.02 -20.58
C LYS A 147 -9.45 0.00 -20.75
N ILE A 148 -9.72 -0.78 -19.71
CA ILE A 148 -10.90 -1.65 -19.62
C ILE A 148 -11.87 -1.05 -18.63
N ASN A 149 -13.10 -0.77 -19.05
CA ASN A 149 -14.20 -0.39 -18.17
C ASN A 149 -14.90 -1.66 -17.66
N GLY A 150 -15.34 -1.66 -16.44
CA GLY A 150 -16.10 -2.77 -15.87
C GLY A 150 -15.71 -3.12 -14.45
N PRO A 151 -15.66 -4.41 -14.12
CA PRO A 151 -15.34 -4.83 -12.77
C PRO A 151 -13.95 -4.33 -12.43
N ALA A 152 -13.87 -3.47 -11.46
CA ALA A 152 -12.60 -3.11 -10.88
C ALA A 152 -12.80 -2.91 -9.41
N GLN A 153 -12.04 -3.63 -8.66
CA GLN A 153 -11.69 -3.32 -7.29
C GLN A 153 -10.39 -2.49 -7.33
N HIS A 154 -9.84 -2.22 -6.17
CA HIS A 154 -8.66 -1.39 -6.04
C HIS A 154 -7.35 -2.19 -6.09
N THR A 155 -7.41 -3.49 -6.31
CA THR A 155 -6.23 -4.37 -6.46
C THR A 155 -6.33 -5.23 -7.71
N TYR A 156 -5.24 -5.30 -8.45
CA TYR A 156 -5.06 -6.19 -9.60
C TYR A 156 -3.62 -6.66 -9.65
N SER A 157 -3.42 -7.95 -9.79
CA SER A 157 -2.09 -8.55 -9.83
C SER A 157 -1.81 -9.20 -11.18
N CYS A 158 -0.58 -9.06 -11.64
CA CYS A 158 -0.06 -9.76 -12.79
C CYS A 158 0.08 -11.25 -12.53
N VAL A 159 -0.30 -12.07 -13.49
CA VAL A 159 -0.14 -13.52 -13.48
C VAL A 159 0.54 -13.97 -14.77
N LEU A 160 1.54 -14.86 -14.65
CA LEU A 160 2.33 -15.35 -15.77
C LEU A 160 3.02 -14.23 -16.56
N ASP A 161 3.79 -13.40 -15.82
CA ASP A 161 4.53 -12.27 -16.39
C ASP A 161 3.61 -11.25 -17.09
N CYS A 162 2.57 -10.82 -16.38
CA CYS A 162 1.53 -9.92 -16.87
C CYS A 162 0.86 -10.35 -18.20
N ARG A 163 0.92 -11.62 -18.56
CA ARG A 163 0.09 -12.13 -19.66
C ARG A 163 -1.39 -12.17 -19.30
N TRP A 164 -1.66 -12.16 -18.01
CA TRP A 164 -2.97 -12.09 -17.40
C TRP A 164 -2.93 -11.12 -16.22
N ALA A 165 -4.05 -10.47 -15.95
CA ALA A 165 -4.24 -9.76 -14.68
C ALA A 165 -5.50 -10.29 -13.99
N TRP A 166 -5.36 -10.53 -12.68
CA TRP A 166 -6.46 -10.99 -11.84
C TRP A 166 -6.86 -9.90 -10.86
N GLY A 167 -8.14 -9.54 -10.87
CA GLY A 167 -8.71 -8.61 -9.90
C GLY A 167 -9.20 -9.33 -8.65
N SER A 168 -9.13 -8.65 -7.53
CA SER A 168 -9.56 -9.20 -6.24
C SER A 168 -11.03 -9.62 -6.20
N GLU A 169 -11.89 -8.99 -7.00
CA GLU A 169 -13.30 -9.37 -7.14
C GLU A 169 -13.52 -10.62 -8.00
N GLY A 170 -12.46 -11.24 -8.51
CA GLY A 170 -12.50 -12.47 -9.30
C GLY A 170 -12.35 -12.30 -10.81
N SER A 171 -12.32 -11.07 -11.34
CA SER A 171 -12.17 -10.86 -12.78
C SER A 171 -10.80 -11.29 -13.29
N ILE A 172 -10.75 -11.63 -14.58
CA ILE A 172 -9.54 -11.99 -15.30
C ILE A 172 -9.46 -11.13 -16.56
N ILE A 173 -8.30 -10.53 -16.79
CA ILE A 173 -8.01 -9.78 -18.01
C ILE A 173 -6.90 -10.50 -18.77
N ASP A 174 -7.14 -10.78 -20.05
CA ASP A 174 -6.12 -11.24 -21.01
C ASP A 174 -5.29 -10.04 -21.46
N LEU A 175 -4.02 -10.04 -21.12
CA LEU A 175 -3.04 -8.97 -21.41
C LEU A 175 -1.98 -9.41 -22.44
N ARG A 176 -2.16 -10.52 -23.13
CA ARG A 176 -1.20 -10.98 -24.15
C ARG A 176 -1.05 -9.99 -25.31
N ASP A 177 -2.01 -9.10 -25.47
CA ASP A 177 -1.93 -7.89 -26.28
C ASP A 177 -2.33 -6.69 -25.38
N PRO A 178 -1.38 -6.00 -24.74
CA PRO A 178 -1.67 -4.92 -23.81
C PRO A 178 -2.38 -3.72 -24.45
N ALA A 179 -2.27 -3.54 -25.78
CA ALA A 179 -2.98 -2.48 -26.48
C ALA A 179 -4.45 -2.83 -26.74
N ASN A 180 -4.80 -4.13 -26.74
CA ASN A 180 -6.15 -4.62 -26.93
C ASN A 180 -6.53 -5.68 -25.88
N PRO A 181 -6.50 -5.32 -24.59
CA PRO A 181 -6.77 -6.26 -23.51
C PRO A 181 -8.22 -6.73 -23.55
N LYS A 182 -8.48 -7.92 -23.02
CA LYS A 182 -9.83 -8.52 -23.02
C LYS A 182 -10.24 -8.91 -21.62
N LEU A 183 -11.38 -8.38 -21.17
CA LEU A 183 -12.04 -8.89 -19.98
C LEU A 183 -12.64 -10.25 -20.31
N MET A 184 -12.29 -11.27 -19.53
CA MET A 184 -12.81 -12.62 -19.71
C MET A 184 -14.20 -12.75 -19.04
N GLU A 185 -14.99 -13.69 -19.54
CA GLU A 185 -16.27 -14.06 -18.88
C GLU A 185 -16.03 -14.91 -17.64
N GLU A 186 -14.97 -15.72 -17.67
CA GLU A 186 -14.54 -16.56 -16.57
C GLU A 186 -14.02 -15.73 -15.38
N ARG A 187 -14.11 -16.32 -14.20
CA ARG A 187 -13.61 -15.73 -12.95
C ARG A 187 -12.69 -16.73 -12.26
N TRP A 188 -11.51 -16.26 -11.83
CA TRP A 188 -10.49 -17.14 -11.22
C TRP A 188 -11.00 -17.91 -9.98
N GLY A 189 -12.01 -17.40 -9.29
CA GLY A 189 -12.57 -18.02 -8.07
C GLY A 189 -13.80 -18.88 -8.33
N GLU A 190 -14.24 -19.05 -9.57
CA GLU A 190 -15.45 -19.83 -9.89
C GLU A 190 -15.30 -21.30 -9.46
N GLY A 191 -16.25 -21.78 -8.68
CA GLY A 191 -16.21 -23.14 -8.13
C GLY A 191 -15.18 -23.38 -7.03
N LEU A 192 -14.43 -22.35 -6.60
CA LEU A 192 -13.49 -22.42 -5.48
C LEU A 192 -14.15 -22.01 -4.17
N PRO A 193 -13.53 -22.31 -2.99
CA PRO A 193 -14.04 -21.94 -1.68
C PRO A 193 -14.26 -20.44 -1.46
N ALA A 194 -13.51 -19.58 -2.13
CA ALA A 194 -13.75 -18.15 -2.21
C ALA A 194 -13.67 -17.70 -3.70
N SER A 195 -14.55 -16.79 -4.07
CA SER A 195 -14.63 -16.25 -5.45
C SER A 195 -14.14 -14.81 -5.56
N SER A 196 -13.83 -14.20 -4.43
CA SER A 196 -13.31 -12.83 -4.32
C SER A 196 -12.63 -12.63 -2.99
N GLY A 197 -11.80 -11.60 -2.89
CA GLY A 197 -11.11 -11.21 -1.67
C GLY A 197 -10.67 -9.76 -1.74
N HIS A 198 -9.58 -9.44 -1.08
CA HIS A 198 -8.99 -8.11 -1.19
C HIS A 198 -7.85 -8.07 -2.19
N ASP A 199 -7.05 -9.15 -2.23
CA ASP A 199 -5.85 -9.20 -3.05
C ASP A 199 -5.55 -10.63 -3.55
N VAL A 200 -4.75 -10.72 -4.61
CA VAL A 200 -4.15 -11.94 -5.12
C VAL A 200 -2.68 -11.66 -5.44
N GLU A 201 -1.77 -12.50 -5.00
CA GLU A 201 -0.32 -12.30 -5.20
C GLU A 201 0.30 -13.50 -5.92
N GLU A 202 0.94 -13.28 -7.07
CA GLU A 202 1.72 -14.30 -7.76
C GLU A 202 3.06 -14.51 -7.03
N VAL A 203 3.14 -15.58 -6.27
CA VAL A 203 4.35 -15.91 -5.48
C VAL A 203 5.44 -16.62 -6.30
N ALA A 204 5.08 -17.21 -7.41
CA ALA A 204 5.97 -17.76 -8.44
C ALA A 204 5.17 -17.90 -9.74
N PRO A 205 5.80 -17.95 -10.93
CA PRO A 205 5.08 -17.94 -12.21
C PRO A 205 3.90 -18.92 -12.24
N GLY A 206 2.68 -18.38 -12.34
CA GLY A 206 1.41 -19.11 -12.32
C GLY A 206 1.04 -19.77 -11.00
N LEU A 207 1.71 -19.44 -9.90
CA LEU A 207 1.36 -19.89 -8.54
C LEU A 207 0.94 -18.69 -7.70
N VAL A 208 -0.30 -18.69 -7.26
CA VAL A 208 -0.95 -17.52 -6.66
C VAL A 208 -1.42 -17.84 -5.24
N VAL A 209 -1.18 -16.93 -4.30
CA VAL A 209 -1.80 -16.91 -2.98
C VAL A 209 -2.86 -15.80 -2.96
N THR A 210 -4.01 -16.07 -2.38
CA THR A 210 -5.11 -15.10 -2.33
C THR A 210 -5.30 -14.54 -0.92
N ALA A 211 -5.53 -13.23 -0.82
CA ALA A 211 -6.00 -12.58 0.39
C ALA A 211 -7.53 -12.70 0.48
N THR A 212 -7.99 -13.91 0.70
CA THR A 212 -9.40 -14.31 0.76
C THR A 212 -9.71 -15.04 2.07
N GLN A 213 -10.98 -15.33 2.32
CA GLN A 213 -11.43 -16.25 3.35
C GLN A 213 -12.24 -17.39 2.72
N PRO A 214 -11.71 -18.63 2.72
CA PRO A 214 -10.37 -19.04 3.17
C PRO A 214 -9.24 -18.48 2.27
N ILE A 215 -8.03 -18.33 2.83
CA ILE A 215 -6.81 -18.14 2.06
C ILE A 215 -6.67 -19.33 1.11
N MET A 216 -6.32 -19.10 -0.15
CA MET A 216 -6.12 -20.18 -1.12
C MET A 216 -4.74 -20.09 -1.77
N TYR A 217 -4.20 -21.25 -2.09
CA TYR A 217 -3.03 -21.41 -2.94
C TYR A 217 -3.44 -22.07 -4.25
N LEU A 218 -3.25 -21.38 -5.35
CA LEU A 218 -3.79 -21.74 -6.65
C LEU A 218 -2.67 -22.02 -7.66
N ASP A 219 -2.91 -22.94 -8.58
CA ASP A 219 -2.06 -23.24 -9.72
C ASP A 219 -2.74 -22.84 -11.03
N ALA A 220 -2.30 -21.74 -11.60
CA ALA A 220 -2.76 -21.16 -12.87
C ALA A 220 -1.85 -21.47 -14.06
N ARG A 221 -0.77 -22.24 -13.87
CA ARG A 221 0.27 -22.46 -14.88
C ARG A 221 -0.22 -23.10 -16.17
N LYS A 222 -1.24 -23.94 -16.09
CA LYS A 222 -1.81 -24.64 -17.25
C LYS A 222 -3.05 -23.93 -17.79
N ASP A 223 -3.86 -23.41 -16.90
CA ASP A 223 -5.11 -22.76 -17.22
C ASP A 223 -5.34 -21.61 -16.23
N PRO A 224 -5.03 -20.37 -16.65
CA PRO A 224 -5.23 -19.20 -15.81
C PRO A 224 -6.71 -18.79 -15.69
N LEU A 225 -7.60 -19.34 -16.51
CA LEU A 225 -9.04 -19.09 -16.41
C LEU A 225 -9.70 -20.00 -15.36
N HIS A 226 -9.16 -21.22 -15.17
CA HIS A 226 -9.67 -22.21 -14.22
C HIS A 226 -8.52 -22.74 -13.36
N PRO A 227 -7.98 -21.93 -12.43
CA PRO A 227 -6.85 -22.32 -11.61
C PRO A 227 -7.21 -23.46 -10.67
N LYS A 228 -6.24 -24.33 -10.41
CA LYS A 228 -6.42 -25.47 -9.53
C LYS A 228 -6.13 -25.10 -8.07
N LEU A 229 -7.05 -25.38 -7.15
CA LEU A 229 -6.79 -25.27 -5.72
C LEU A 229 -5.76 -26.31 -5.28
N LEU A 230 -4.66 -25.85 -4.70
CA LEU A 230 -3.58 -26.68 -4.15
C LEU A 230 -3.68 -26.85 -2.63
N ALA A 231 -4.04 -25.78 -1.92
CA ALA A 231 -4.22 -25.76 -0.47
C ALA A 231 -5.06 -24.54 -0.06
N GLN A 232 -5.58 -24.57 1.17
CA GLN A 232 -6.34 -23.47 1.76
C GLN A 232 -6.13 -23.37 3.26
N GLY A 233 -6.53 -22.24 3.86
CA GLY A 233 -6.46 -22.05 5.30
C GLY A 233 -7.38 -20.94 5.80
N GLY A 234 -7.58 -20.84 7.11
CA GLY A 234 -8.35 -19.75 7.70
C GLY A 234 -9.88 -19.86 7.61
N ASN A 235 -10.43 -21.06 7.46
CA ASN A 235 -11.88 -21.26 7.32
C ASN A 235 -12.68 -20.89 8.58
N ASP A 236 -12.07 -21.00 9.75
CA ASP A 236 -12.73 -20.79 11.05
C ASP A 236 -12.52 -19.37 11.59
N ASP A 237 -11.71 -18.56 10.90
CA ASP A 237 -11.35 -17.24 11.34
C ASP A 237 -12.08 -16.18 10.49
N ARG A 238 -12.92 -15.38 11.12
CA ARG A 238 -13.67 -14.30 10.47
C ARG A 238 -12.83 -13.06 10.21
N ARG A 239 -11.50 -13.17 10.27
CA ARG A 239 -10.60 -12.07 10.05
C ARG A 239 -10.56 -11.71 8.57
N TYR A 240 -10.69 -10.44 8.29
CA TYR A 240 -10.47 -9.94 6.96
C TYR A 240 -8.98 -10.02 6.64
N ILE A 241 -8.62 -10.67 5.54
CA ILE A 241 -7.24 -10.74 5.02
C ILE A 241 -7.12 -9.70 3.93
N HIS A 242 -6.23 -8.75 4.13
CA HIS A 242 -5.98 -7.64 3.22
C HIS A 242 -4.90 -8.00 2.18
N GLY A 243 -3.72 -8.41 2.64
CA GLY A 243 -2.61 -8.80 1.78
C GLY A 243 -2.02 -10.15 2.19
N ALA A 244 -1.51 -10.88 1.22
CA ALA A 244 -0.97 -12.23 1.40
C ALA A 244 0.34 -12.39 0.63
N ARG A 245 1.40 -12.87 1.31
CA ARG A 245 2.69 -13.14 0.69
C ARG A 245 3.22 -14.50 1.12
N TRP A 246 3.88 -15.17 0.20
CA TRP A 246 4.60 -16.40 0.53
C TRP A 246 6.04 -16.31 0.02
N PRO A 247 6.97 -15.97 0.90
CA PRO A 247 8.36 -15.73 0.54
C PRO A 247 9.00 -16.88 -0.25
N HIS A 248 10.03 -16.57 -1.02
CA HIS A 248 10.80 -17.54 -1.82
C HIS A 248 9.97 -18.29 -2.87
N GLY A 249 9.03 -17.63 -3.50
CA GLY A 249 8.24 -18.26 -4.53
C GLY A 249 7.40 -19.42 -3.98
N GLY A 250 6.80 -19.25 -2.81
CA GLY A 250 5.96 -20.25 -2.17
C GLY A 250 6.73 -21.46 -1.61
N LYS A 251 7.98 -21.26 -1.19
CA LYS A 251 8.85 -22.33 -0.65
C LYS A 251 9.23 -22.13 0.82
N ASP A 252 8.94 -20.95 1.38
CA ASP A 252 9.20 -20.69 2.79
C ASP A 252 8.29 -21.54 3.71
N LYS A 253 8.66 -21.66 4.97
CA LYS A 253 7.85 -22.33 5.98
C LYS A 253 6.58 -21.57 6.32
N PHE A 254 6.61 -20.26 6.13
CA PHE A 254 5.56 -19.38 6.58
C PHE A 254 4.92 -18.62 5.42
N LEU A 255 3.57 -18.53 5.45
CA LEU A 255 2.86 -17.47 4.75
C LEU A 255 2.76 -16.28 5.69
N LEU A 256 2.84 -15.09 5.11
CA LEU A 256 2.73 -13.80 5.79
C LEU A 256 1.43 -13.14 5.35
N MET A 257 0.63 -12.70 6.30
CA MET A 257 -0.68 -12.11 6.03
C MET A 257 -0.85 -10.81 6.80
N ALA A 258 -1.36 -9.80 6.14
CA ALA A 258 -1.88 -8.61 6.80
C ALA A 258 -3.40 -8.66 6.80
N GLY A 259 -4.01 -8.35 7.95
CA GLY A 259 -5.45 -8.15 8.06
C GLY A 259 -5.78 -6.67 8.06
N GLU A 260 -7.00 -6.32 7.71
CA GLU A 260 -7.51 -4.97 7.82
C GLU A 260 -8.88 -4.97 8.49
N THR A 261 -9.16 -3.92 9.23
CA THR A 261 -10.50 -3.68 9.79
C THR A 261 -10.91 -2.25 9.45
N THR A 262 -11.67 -2.11 8.41
CA THR A 262 -11.97 -0.83 7.76
C THR A 262 -12.73 0.20 8.60
N PHE A 263 -13.24 -0.13 9.78
CA PHE A 263 -14.15 0.77 10.52
C PHE A 263 -13.82 0.96 12.00
N ASN A 264 -12.63 0.55 12.45
CA ASN A 264 -12.24 0.74 13.84
C ASN A 264 -11.32 1.96 14.01
N LEU A 265 -11.92 3.07 14.37
CA LEU A 265 -11.22 4.29 14.79
C LEU A 265 -10.46 4.14 16.12
N GLN A 266 -10.32 2.94 16.65
CA GLN A 266 -9.64 2.65 17.92
C GLN A 266 -8.84 1.36 17.79
N CYS A 267 -7.64 1.34 18.37
CA CYS A 267 -6.86 0.11 18.52
C CYS A 267 -7.60 -0.86 19.46
N ARG A 268 -8.06 -1.96 18.94
CA ARG A 268 -8.81 -3.00 19.68
C ARG A 268 -8.26 -4.36 19.32
N GLU A 269 -8.62 -5.37 20.10
CA GLU A 269 -8.34 -6.78 19.81
C GLU A 269 -8.87 -7.25 18.44
N THR A 270 -9.87 -6.55 17.90
CA THR A 270 -10.46 -6.82 16.58
C THR A 270 -9.81 -6.07 15.45
N SER A 271 -8.84 -5.18 15.71
CA SER A 271 -8.08 -4.51 14.66
C SER A 271 -7.30 -5.51 13.83
N GLY A 272 -7.13 -5.21 12.55
CA GLY A 272 -6.38 -6.08 11.64
C GLY A 272 -4.96 -6.30 12.13
N ALA A 273 -4.54 -7.56 12.16
CA ALA A 273 -3.24 -7.98 12.64
C ALA A 273 -2.32 -8.38 11.48
N PHE A 274 -1.02 -8.27 11.67
CA PHE A 274 -0.07 -9.03 10.88
C PHE A 274 0.02 -10.46 11.43
N MET A 275 0.05 -11.47 10.57
CA MET A 275 -0.07 -12.88 10.94
C MET A 275 0.94 -13.75 10.21
N THR A 276 1.38 -14.81 10.90
CA THR A 276 2.17 -15.90 10.31
C THR A 276 1.39 -17.20 10.28
N TRP A 277 1.53 -17.94 9.18
CA TRP A 277 0.82 -19.21 8.97
C TRP A 277 1.80 -20.32 8.61
N ASP A 278 1.66 -21.51 9.23
CA ASP A 278 2.45 -22.70 8.93
C ASP A 278 2.08 -23.27 7.55
N ALA A 279 3.05 -23.28 6.66
CA ALA A 279 2.97 -23.90 5.34
C ALA A 279 3.80 -25.20 5.23
N THR A 280 4.43 -25.68 6.29
CA THR A 280 5.38 -26.81 6.22
C THR A 280 4.75 -28.14 5.75
N LYS A 281 3.47 -28.33 6.04
CA LYS A 281 2.74 -29.59 5.75
C LYS A 281 1.70 -29.47 4.63
N TRP A 282 1.60 -28.32 3.96
CA TRP A 282 0.53 -28.07 3.00
C TRP A 282 0.39 -29.12 1.89
N ARG A 283 1.51 -29.71 1.43
CA ARG A 283 1.47 -30.74 0.39
C ARG A 283 0.71 -31.99 0.83
N LYS A 284 0.79 -32.31 2.14
CA LYS A 284 0.14 -33.48 2.75
C LYS A 284 -1.27 -33.15 3.22
N THR A 285 -1.42 -32.06 3.96
CA THR A 285 -2.68 -31.70 4.64
C THR A 285 -3.64 -30.93 3.73
N LYS A 286 -3.10 -30.26 2.69
CA LYS A 286 -3.81 -29.27 1.87
C LYS A 286 -4.35 -28.07 2.67
N THR A 287 -3.73 -27.81 3.83
CA THR A 287 -4.14 -26.74 4.73
C THR A 287 -2.97 -25.93 5.23
N PHE A 288 -3.24 -24.67 5.55
CA PHE A 288 -2.39 -23.76 6.30
C PHE A 288 -2.99 -23.54 7.69
N THR A 289 -2.15 -23.27 8.68
CA THR A 289 -2.60 -23.07 10.07
C THR A 289 -1.92 -21.85 10.65
N MET A 290 -2.69 -20.91 11.20
CA MET A 290 -2.14 -19.72 11.84
C MET A 290 -1.26 -20.11 13.05
N ILE A 291 -0.13 -19.45 13.19
CA ILE A 291 0.84 -19.65 14.28
C ILE A 291 0.77 -18.52 15.28
N ASP A 292 0.78 -17.28 14.77
CA ASP A 292 0.88 -16.09 15.60
C ASP A 292 0.29 -14.86 14.90
N GLU A 293 -0.01 -13.84 15.72
CA GLU A 293 -0.48 -12.54 15.24
C GLU A 293 0.14 -11.42 16.06
N TYR A 294 0.40 -10.30 15.40
CA TYR A 294 0.88 -9.07 16.01
C TYR A 294 -0.11 -7.94 15.75
N ARG A 295 -0.39 -7.16 16.77
CA ARG A 295 -1.15 -5.90 16.72
C ARG A 295 -0.39 -4.82 17.45
N VAL A 296 -0.49 -3.57 16.96
CA VAL A 296 0.01 -2.44 17.74
C VAL A 296 -0.84 -2.28 19.00
N GLU A 297 -0.20 -1.98 20.12
CA GLU A 297 -0.89 -1.79 21.39
C GLU A 297 -1.71 -0.49 21.39
N ASN A 298 -2.83 -0.55 22.08
CA ASN A 298 -3.68 0.61 22.31
C ASN A 298 -2.94 1.62 23.20
N GLY A 299 -2.85 2.88 22.77
CA GLY A 299 -2.26 3.95 23.56
C GLY A 299 -0.78 4.26 23.29
N THR A 300 -0.20 3.70 22.25
CA THR A 300 1.17 4.05 21.80
C THR A 300 1.25 5.45 21.15
N TRP A 301 0.21 6.22 21.22
CA TRP A 301 0.13 7.59 20.73
C TRP A 301 0.82 8.55 21.68
N THR A 302 1.99 9.01 21.30
CA THR A 302 2.78 9.95 22.13
C THR A 302 2.98 11.30 21.44
N ASP A 303 2.49 11.48 20.22
CA ASP A 303 2.77 12.65 19.38
C ASP A 303 1.67 13.72 19.42
N GLY A 304 0.68 13.59 20.30
CA GLY A 304 -0.39 14.58 20.49
C GLY A 304 -1.40 14.67 19.35
N ARG A 305 -1.43 13.69 18.43
CA ARG A 305 -2.40 13.66 17.34
C ARG A 305 -3.84 13.60 17.85
N PRO A 306 -4.81 14.22 17.13
CA PRO A 306 -6.21 14.18 17.52
C PRO A 306 -6.74 12.75 17.61
N ALA A 307 -7.61 12.50 18.57
CA ALA A 307 -8.23 11.19 18.82
C ALA A 307 -9.02 10.61 17.64
N ALA A 308 -9.34 11.42 16.63
CA ALA A 308 -10.08 11.02 15.43
C ALA A 308 -9.22 10.27 14.38
N GLN A 309 -7.89 10.26 14.54
CA GLN A 309 -6.99 9.57 13.60
C GLN A 309 -6.38 8.33 14.28
N ARG A 310 -7.21 7.37 14.65
CA ARG A 310 -6.77 6.17 15.37
C ARG A 310 -7.08 4.92 14.57
N ASN A 311 -6.44 4.79 13.41
CA ASN A 311 -6.49 3.55 12.66
C ASN A 311 -5.20 2.75 12.92
N CYS A 312 -5.30 1.65 13.65
CA CYS A 312 -4.18 0.80 14.07
C CYS A 312 -4.20 -0.55 13.37
N THR A 313 -4.90 -0.68 12.29
CA THR A 313 -4.92 -1.93 11.56
C THR A 313 -3.68 -2.08 10.69
N SER A 314 -3.19 -3.30 10.53
CA SER A 314 -2.18 -3.60 9.52
C SER A 314 -2.76 -3.41 8.12
N HIS A 315 -1.89 -3.12 7.18
CA HIS A 315 -2.21 -2.91 5.78
C HIS A 315 -1.21 -3.66 4.89
N TRP A 316 -0.51 -3.01 3.97
CA TRP A 316 0.49 -3.70 3.16
C TRP A 316 1.76 -4.02 3.96
N HIS A 317 2.42 -5.11 3.58
CA HIS A 317 3.65 -5.58 4.20
C HIS A 317 4.59 -6.16 3.15
N GLU A 318 5.87 -6.19 3.47
CA GLU A 318 6.88 -6.85 2.65
C GLU A 318 7.94 -7.51 3.52
N GLU A 319 8.29 -8.75 3.20
CA GLU A 319 9.38 -9.47 3.83
C GLU A 319 10.73 -8.91 3.38
N HIS A 320 11.70 -8.92 4.30
CA HIS A 320 13.08 -8.55 4.00
C HIS A 320 13.67 -9.47 2.90
N PRO A 321 14.54 -8.96 2.01
CA PRO A 321 15.18 -9.78 0.97
C PRO A 321 15.87 -11.04 1.47
N ASP A 322 16.40 -11.00 2.68
CA ASP A 322 17.04 -12.15 3.35
C ASP A 322 16.10 -12.99 4.22
N PHE A 323 14.81 -12.74 4.18
CA PHE A 323 13.86 -13.57 4.92
C PHE A 323 13.97 -15.03 4.49
N ARG A 324 14.28 -15.94 5.45
CA ARG A 324 14.44 -17.38 5.19
C ARG A 324 13.94 -18.19 6.37
N ASN A 325 12.72 -18.70 6.27
CA ASN A 325 12.07 -19.43 7.36
C ASN A 325 12.05 -18.62 8.67
N GLY A 326 11.74 -17.36 8.57
CA GLY A 326 11.82 -16.32 9.59
C GLY A 326 12.83 -15.25 9.21
N GLY A 327 12.71 -14.09 9.84
CA GLY A 327 13.47 -12.87 9.59
C GLY A 327 12.59 -11.62 9.66
N LEU A 328 13.10 -10.51 9.17
CA LEU A 328 12.42 -9.22 9.25
C LEU A 328 11.28 -9.10 8.22
N VAL A 329 10.24 -8.38 8.63
CA VAL A 329 9.13 -7.94 7.79
C VAL A 329 8.83 -6.48 8.12
N ALA A 330 8.71 -5.64 7.10
CA ALA A 330 8.14 -4.30 7.28
C ALA A 330 6.62 -4.37 7.07
N VAL A 331 5.86 -3.69 7.93
CA VAL A 331 4.38 -3.70 7.89
C VAL A 331 3.87 -2.28 8.11
N ALA A 332 2.97 -1.84 7.25
CA ALA A 332 2.23 -0.59 7.42
C ALA A 332 1.09 -0.77 8.43
N PHE A 333 0.95 0.17 9.36
CA PHE A 333 -0.11 0.21 10.38
C PHE A 333 -0.79 1.57 10.39
N TYR A 334 -1.14 2.09 9.23
CA TYR A 334 -1.80 3.40 9.04
C TYR A 334 -1.17 4.51 9.90
N ASP A 335 -1.93 5.13 10.78
CA ASP A 335 -1.45 6.21 11.63
C ASP A 335 -0.51 5.77 12.78
N HIS A 336 -0.28 4.46 12.93
CA HIS A 336 0.81 3.90 13.75
C HIS A 336 2.09 3.66 12.93
N GLY A 337 2.12 4.09 11.68
CA GLY A 337 3.31 4.13 10.85
C GLY A 337 3.80 2.77 10.39
N THR A 338 5.10 2.66 10.23
CA THR A 338 5.81 1.44 9.83
C THR A 338 6.25 0.67 11.06
N ARG A 339 5.96 -0.62 11.11
CA ARG A 339 6.50 -1.57 12.09
C ARG A 339 7.48 -2.51 11.42
N PHE A 340 8.63 -2.68 12.02
CA PHE A 340 9.59 -3.73 11.66
C PHE A 340 9.37 -4.88 12.63
N LEU A 341 8.99 -6.03 12.10
CA LEU A 341 8.64 -7.20 12.89
C LEU A 341 9.65 -8.32 12.60
N GLU A 342 10.11 -8.98 13.64
CA GLU A 342 10.92 -10.18 13.53
C GLU A 342 10.02 -11.41 13.62
N VAL A 343 10.06 -12.24 12.60
CA VAL A 343 9.44 -13.57 12.59
C VAL A 343 10.51 -14.60 12.97
N SER A 344 10.34 -15.24 14.11
CA SER A 344 11.28 -16.27 14.58
C SER A 344 11.23 -17.53 13.70
N LYS A 345 12.22 -18.43 13.85
CA LYS A 345 12.24 -19.73 13.15
C LYS A 345 11.06 -20.66 13.49
N THR A 346 10.28 -20.31 14.51
CA THR A 346 9.05 -21.01 14.90
C THR A 346 7.77 -20.27 14.45
N GLY A 347 7.91 -19.15 13.74
CA GLY A 347 6.82 -18.34 13.25
C GLY A 347 6.23 -17.38 14.29
N LYS A 348 6.87 -17.21 15.47
CA LYS A 348 6.47 -16.23 16.47
C LYS A 348 6.94 -14.84 16.07
N ILE A 349 6.09 -13.84 16.31
CA ILE A 349 6.28 -12.45 15.89
C ILE A 349 6.67 -11.60 17.11
N SER A 350 7.66 -10.73 16.94
CA SER A 350 8.00 -9.67 17.90
C SER A 350 8.31 -8.38 17.17
N GLU A 351 8.09 -7.22 17.82
CA GLU A 351 8.48 -5.93 17.27
C GLU A 351 10.01 -5.77 17.38
N ALA A 352 10.64 -5.43 16.27
CA ALA A 352 12.06 -5.16 16.17
C ALA A 352 12.38 -3.67 16.07
N GLY A 353 11.43 -2.85 15.62
CA GLY A 353 11.59 -1.41 15.52
C GLY A 353 10.35 -0.76 14.89
N TRP A 354 10.33 0.56 14.88
CA TRP A 354 9.18 1.29 14.33
C TRP A 354 9.53 2.74 13.94
N PHE A 355 8.76 3.26 12.98
CA PHE A 355 8.70 4.67 12.64
C PHE A 355 7.25 5.12 12.58
N MET A 356 6.91 6.17 13.29
CA MET A 356 5.57 6.73 13.39
C MET A 356 5.59 8.18 12.90
N PRO A 357 5.16 8.45 11.66
CA PRO A 357 5.24 9.78 11.06
C PRO A 357 4.27 10.75 11.72
N TYR A 358 4.66 12.02 11.86
CA TYR A 358 3.74 13.06 12.30
C TYR A 358 2.64 13.29 11.27
N ALA A 359 1.38 13.25 11.72
CA ALA A 359 0.20 13.41 10.87
C ALA A 359 0.16 12.46 9.66
N GLY A 360 0.85 11.33 9.76
CA GLY A 360 0.91 10.32 8.71
C GLY A 360 -0.23 9.30 8.81
N GLN A 361 -0.38 8.57 7.72
CA GLN A 361 -1.23 7.40 7.60
C GLN A 361 -0.57 6.45 6.61
N THR A 362 0.38 5.64 7.12
CA THR A 362 1.21 4.76 6.29
C THR A 362 0.36 3.66 5.67
N SER A 363 0.30 3.65 4.35
CA SER A 363 -0.47 2.70 3.56
C SER A 363 0.33 1.43 3.22
N ALA A 364 1.57 1.61 2.73
CA ALA A 364 2.36 0.52 2.23
C ALA A 364 3.85 0.71 2.54
N VAL A 365 4.59 -0.38 2.55
CA VAL A 365 6.02 -0.41 2.82
C VAL A 365 6.74 -1.34 1.86
N TYR A 366 7.93 -0.96 1.41
CA TYR A 366 8.71 -1.70 0.41
C TYR A 366 10.20 -1.69 0.77
N TRP A 367 10.79 -2.87 0.86
CA TRP A 367 12.25 -2.99 0.97
C TRP A 367 12.89 -2.65 -0.38
N ILE A 368 13.69 -1.58 -0.41
CA ILE A 368 14.44 -1.18 -1.60
C ILE A 368 15.83 -1.84 -1.59
N THR A 369 16.41 -1.97 -0.41
CA THR A 369 17.63 -2.74 -0.13
C THR A 369 17.44 -3.51 1.17
N ASP A 370 18.45 -4.19 1.63
CA ASP A 370 18.52 -4.84 2.94
C ASP A 370 18.48 -3.89 4.15
N GLU A 371 18.64 -2.58 3.95
CA GLU A 371 18.57 -1.58 5.02
C GLU A 371 17.50 -0.51 4.77
N ILE A 372 17.15 -0.22 3.51
CA ILE A 372 16.29 0.89 3.14
C ILE A 372 14.88 0.43 2.82
N VAL A 373 13.93 1.05 3.50
CA VAL A 373 12.48 0.86 3.30
C VAL A 373 11.84 2.15 2.83
N TYR A 374 10.98 2.07 1.83
CA TYR A 374 10.08 3.13 1.42
C TYR A 374 8.72 2.93 2.09
N ALA A 375 8.27 3.93 2.82
CA ALA A 375 6.95 3.98 3.45
C ALA A 375 6.06 4.96 2.68
N VAL A 376 5.08 4.43 1.99
CA VAL A 376 4.07 5.19 1.24
C VAL A 376 2.96 5.60 2.19
N ASP A 377 2.56 6.87 2.15
CA ASP A 377 1.65 7.45 3.12
C ASP A 377 0.54 8.28 2.44
N TYR A 378 -0.71 8.04 2.83
CA TYR A 378 -1.88 8.72 2.27
C TYR A 378 -1.85 10.24 2.46
N ASN A 379 -1.26 10.73 3.54
CA ASN A 379 -1.26 12.16 3.87
C ASN A 379 0.04 12.84 3.47
N ARG A 380 1.15 12.11 3.50
CA ARG A 380 2.49 12.69 3.44
C ARG A 380 3.18 12.45 2.10
N GLY A 381 3.01 11.26 1.53
CA GLY A 381 3.67 10.83 0.31
C GLY A 381 4.66 9.70 0.56
N LEU A 382 5.95 9.93 0.45
CA LEU A 382 6.97 8.90 0.57
C LEU A 382 7.99 9.29 1.66
N ASP A 383 8.11 8.46 2.67
CA ASP A 383 9.18 8.52 3.68
C ASP A 383 10.22 7.42 3.39
N ILE A 384 11.48 7.75 3.44
CA ILE A 384 12.61 6.84 3.30
C ILE A 384 13.15 6.55 4.68
N LEU A 385 13.16 5.29 5.05
CA LEU A 385 13.59 4.80 6.35
C LEU A 385 14.82 3.91 6.20
N ARG A 386 15.75 3.97 7.16
CA ARG A 386 16.80 2.98 7.33
C ARG A 386 16.55 2.18 8.60
N PHE A 387 16.59 0.87 8.48
CA PHE A 387 16.55 -0.04 9.61
C PHE A 387 17.94 -0.61 9.88
N ASN A 388 18.44 -0.42 11.09
CA ASN A 388 19.75 -0.89 11.54
C ASN A 388 19.55 -2.10 12.46
N ALA A 389 19.76 -3.29 11.94
CA ALA A 389 19.55 -4.52 12.71
C ALA A 389 20.52 -4.69 13.90
N ASP A 390 21.67 -4.04 13.85
CA ASP A 390 22.76 -4.16 14.84
C ASP A 390 22.79 -2.99 15.86
N ALA A 391 21.82 -2.07 15.84
CA ALA A 391 21.80 -0.89 16.70
C ALA A 391 21.10 -1.12 18.04
#